data_14d536c192d11e7ca5b446f4629c8228
#
_entry.id   14d536c192d11e7ca5b446f4629c8228
#
_cell.length_a   1.000
_cell.length_b   1.000
_cell.length_c   1.000
_cell.angle_alpha   90.00
_cell.angle_beta   90.00
_cell.angle_gamma   90.00
#
_symmetry.space_group_name_H-M   'P 1'
#
loop_
_entity.id
_entity.type
_entity.pdbx_description
1 polymer ?
#
loop_
_entity_poly.entity_id
_entity_poly.type
_entity_poly.pdbx_seq_one_letter_code
_entity_poly.pdbx_strand_id
1 'polypeptide(L)'
;MFYYLDGTVAHVEPYLAVIDCGGVGYACKTTSTTISKLQKGQRGKLYTYLNVGEDVFDLYGFATQGELGSFKQLLGVSGVGPKAALAILSVTTPESLAMAIITGDEKALTGAPGIGKKIAQRIILELKDKVAKEQQSIGLPGAAVGVATGGKAVEAAAALGVLGYGNAEISEALRGIDVEKLTLEEIIRQSLRKMVK
;
A
#
# COMPACT_ATOMS: atom_id res chain seq x y z
N MET A 1 10.08 -12.34 -13.76
CA MET A 1 9.32 -11.34 -12.99
C MET A 1 10.29 -10.58 -12.08
N PHE A 2 10.21 -9.26 -12.02
CA PHE A 2 11.09 -8.44 -11.20
C PHE A 2 10.45 -8.26 -9.83
N TYR A 3 11.15 -8.57 -8.75
CA TYR A 3 10.65 -8.38 -7.39
C TYR A 3 11.04 -7.01 -6.83
N TYR A 4 12.29 -6.64 -7.04
CA TYR A 4 12.82 -5.30 -6.77
C TYR A 4 13.97 -4.98 -7.73
N LEU A 5 14.27 -3.70 -7.83
CA LEU A 5 15.51 -3.18 -8.45
C LEU A 5 16.32 -2.50 -7.36
N ASP A 6 17.62 -2.76 -7.34
CA ASP A 6 18.57 -2.14 -6.41
C ASP A 6 19.80 -1.72 -7.21
N GLY A 7 20.00 -0.42 -7.38
CA GLY A 7 21.05 0.11 -8.24
C GLY A 7 21.23 1.61 -8.06
N THR A 8 21.87 2.27 -9.03
CA THR A 8 22.04 3.72 -9.03
C THR A 8 20.83 4.39 -9.67
N VAL A 9 20.31 5.43 -9.05
CA VAL A 9 19.25 6.27 -9.64
C VAL A 9 19.85 7.07 -10.78
N ALA A 10 19.68 6.59 -12.01
CA ALA A 10 20.26 7.18 -13.21
C ALA A 10 19.50 8.43 -13.66
N HIS A 11 18.16 8.39 -13.54
CA HIS A 11 17.29 9.47 -13.99
C HIS A 11 16.01 9.54 -13.17
N VAL A 12 15.48 10.77 -13.00
CA VAL A 12 14.23 11.03 -12.29
C VAL A 12 13.44 12.09 -13.04
N GLU A 13 12.17 11.81 -13.32
CA GLU A 13 11.17 12.71 -13.87
C GLU A 13 9.89 12.66 -13.04
N PRO A 14 8.95 13.57 -13.20
CA PRO A 14 7.63 13.42 -12.60
C PRO A 14 7.01 12.06 -12.96
N TYR A 15 6.74 11.23 -11.95
CA TYR A 15 6.15 9.88 -12.09
C TYR A 15 7.02 8.83 -12.80
N LEU A 16 8.32 9.08 -13.03
CA LEU A 16 9.26 8.11 -13.62
C LEU A 16 10.59 8.14 -12.89
N ALA A 17 11.12 6.97 -12.56
CA ALA A 17 12.46 6.80 -12.06
C ALA A 17 13.18 5.72 -12.86
N VAL A 18 14.46 5.96 -13.20
CA VAL A 18 15.30 4.97 -13.86
C VAL A 18 16.37 4.49 -12.89
N ILE A 19 16.39 3.19 -12.64
CA ILE A 19 17.40 2.52 -11.81
C ILE A 19 18.37 1.77 -12.71
N ASP A 20 19.63 2.16 -12.67
CA ASP A 20 20.73 1.46 -13.35
C ASP A 20 21.20 0.28 -12.48
N CYS A 21 21.02 -0.92 -13.00
CA CYS A 21 21.48 -2.16 -12.38
C CYS A 21 22.59 -2.77 -13.25
N GLY A 22 23.81 -2.28 -13.07
CA GLY A 22 24.99 -2.82 -13.77
C GLY A 22 25.03 -2.53 -15.27
N GLY A 23 24.63 -1.32 -15.69
CA GLY A 23 24.61 -0.88 -17.09
C GLY A 23 23.28 -1.09 -17.80
N VAL A 24 22.26 -1.62 -17.10
CA VAL A 24 20.89 -1.73 -17.62
C VAL A 24 19.99 -0.77 -16.85
N GLY A 25 19.43 0.24 -17.54
CA GLY A 25 18.52 1.21 -16.98
C GLY A 25 17.07 0.72 -17.03
N TYR A 26 16.48 0.45 -15.87
CA TYR A 26 15.08 0.07 -15.75
C TYR A 26 14.21 1.28 -15.47
N ALA A 27 13.34 1.64 -16.40
CA ALA A 27 12.39 2.74 -16.27
C ALA A 27 11.14 2.29 -15.52
N CYS A 28 10.92 2.82 -14.33
CA CYS A 28 9.79 2.50 -13.47
C CYS A 28 8.83 3.68 -13.40
N LYS A 29 7.57 3.47 -13.78
CA LYS A 29 6.48 4.40 -13.44
C LYS A 29 6.26 4.36 -11.92
N THR A 30 6.12 5.51 -11.29
CA THR A 30 6.09 5.59 -9.83
C THR A 30 5.26 6.78 -9.33
N THR A 31 5.15 6.92 -8.01
CA THR A 31 4.42 8.00 -7.34
C THR A 31 5.32 9.19 -7.06
N SER A 32 4.73 10.38 -6.88
CA SER A 32 5.47 11.55 -6.42
C SER A 32 6.11 11.32 -5.04
N THR A 33 5.46 10.54 -4.18
CA THR A 33 5.96 10.15 -2.87
C THR A 33 7.24 9.31 -2.98
N THR A 34 7.29 8.34 -3.89
CA THR A 34 8.50 7.56 -4.16
C THR A 34 9.60 8.43 -4.77
N ILE A 35 9.27 9.32 -5.73
CA ILE A 35 10.22 10.24 -6.36
C ILE A 35 10.92 11.12 -5.30
N SER A 36 10.18 11.64 -4.33
CA SER A 36 10.75 12.50 -3.28
C SER A 36 11.79 11.80 -2.39
N LYS A 37 11.80 10.46 -2.38
CA LYS A 37 12.77 9.63 -1.64
C LYS A 37 14.00 9.24 -2.46
N LEU A 38 14.00 9.53 -3.77
CA LEU A 38 15.09 9.18 -4.68
C LEU A 38 15.95 10.40 -5.00
N GLN A 39 17.25 10.18 -5.07
CA GLN A 39 18.20 11.21 -5.44
C GLN A 39 19.08 10.70 -6.58
N LYS A 40 19.12 11.44 -7.70
CA LYS A 40 19.94 11.10 -8.87
C LYS A 40 21.41 10.93 -8.48
N GLY A 41 22.01 9.85 -8.98
CA GLY A 41 23.40 9.48 -8.70
C GLY A 41 23.60 8.69 -7.39
N GLN A 42 22.58 8.59 -6.54
CA GLN A 42 22.64 7.79 -5.31
C GLN A 42 22.08 6.39 -5.53
N ARG A 43 22.42 5.47 -4.61
CA ARG A 43 21.83 4.14 -4.60
C ARG A 43 20.36 4.22 -4.22
N GLY A 44 19.51 3.55 -5.00
CA GLY A 44 18.07 3.48 -4.76
C GLY A 44 17.56 2.07 -4.91
N LYS A 45 16.54 1.71 -4.12
CA LYS A 45 15.83 0.44 -4.21
C LYS A 45 14.35 0.69 -4.46
N LEU A 46 13.80 0.02 -5.46
CA LEU A 46 12.37 0.06 -5.76
C LEU A 46 11.80 -1.35 -5.78
N TYR A 47 10.73 -1.58 -5.02
CA TYR A 47 9.90 -2.78 -5.12
C TYR A 47 9.00 -2.66 -6.33
N THR A 48 8.93 -3.71 -7.16
CA THR A 48 8.39 -3.58 -8.51
C THR A 48 7.13 -4.41 -8.73
N TYR A 49 6.28 -3.89 -9.62
CA TYR A 49 5.15 -4.58 -10.22
C TYR A 49 5.26 -4.48 -11.75
N LEU A 50 5.28 -5.62 -12.42
CA LEU A 50 5.29 -5.69 -13.87
C LEU A 50 3.86 -5.88 -14.37
N ASN A 51 3.39 -4.94 -15.17
CA ASN A 51 2.11 -5.01 -15.85
C ASN A 51 2.31 -5.39 -17.32
N VAL A 52 1.81 -6.56 -17.70
CA VAL A 52 1.92 -7.10 -19.06
C VAL A 52 0.53 -7.26 -19.63
N GLY A 53 0.28 -6.66 -20.76
CA GLY A 53 -0.93 -6.80 -21.57
C GLY A 53 -0.55 -6.96 -23.06
N GLU A 54 -1.54 -7.03 -23.95
CA GLU A 54 -1.28 -7.16 -25.38
C GLU A 54 -0.37 -6.06 -25.91
N ASP A 55 -0.67 -4.80 -25.54
CA ASP A 55 0.08 -3.60 -25.97
C ASP A 55 0.79 -2.88 -24.81
N VAL A 56 0.89 -3.51 -23.64
CA VAL A 56 1.43 -2.88 -22.43
C VAL A 56 2.52 -3.74 -21.82
N PHE A 57 3.68 -3.13 -21.63
CA PHE A 57 4.81 -3.71 -20.90
C PHE A 57 5.38 -2.64 -19.98
N ASP A 58 4.69 -2.41 -18.87
CA ASP A 58 5.00 -1.33 -17.94
C ASP A 58 5.56 -1.85 -16.63
N LEU A 59 6.68 -1.29 -16.19
CA LEU A 59 7.24 -1.55 -14.88
C LEU A 59 6.86 -0.41 -13.92
N TYR A 60 6.29 -0.77 -12.78
CA TYR A 60 5.95 0.15 -11.69
C TYR A 60 6.90 -0.09 -10.53
N GLY A 61 7.38 0.99 -9.88
CA GLY A 61 8.33 0.91 -8.79
C GLY A 61 7.90 1.74 -7.58
N PHE A 62 8.14 1.23 -6.38
CA PHE A 62 7.73 1.85 -5.12
C PHE A 62 8.88 1.78 -4.10
N ALA A 63 9.03 2.83 -3.29
CA ALA A 63 10.11 2.89 -2.31
C ALA A 63 9.93 1.88 -1.17
N THR A 64 8.69 1.47 -0.88
CA THR A 64 8.37 0.52 0.20
C THR A 64 7.46 -0.61 -0.27
N GLN A 65 7.50 -1.73 0.44
CA GLN A 65 6.56 -2.84 0.21
C GLN A 65 5.11 -2.44 0.53
N GLY A 66 4.90 -1.56 1.51
CA GLY A 66 3.57 -1.03 1.84
C GLY A 66 2.97 -0.22 0.68
N GLU A 67 3.76 0.63 0.01
CA GLU A 67 3.32 1.33 -1.20
C GLU A 67 2.97 0.34 -2.33
N LEU A 68 3.80 -0.68 -2.56
CA LEU A 68 3.53 -1.73 -3.54
C LEU A 68 2.27 -2.55 -3.18
N GLY A 69 2.08 -2.87 -1.90
CA GLY A 69 0.90 -3.56 -1.38
C GLY A 69 -0.38 -2.78 -1.68
N SER A 70 -0.38 -1.50 -1.30
CA SER A 70 -1.50 -0.59 -1.57
C SER A 70 -1.80 -0.46 -3.07
N PHE A 71 -0.76 -0.39 -3.91
CA PHE A 71 -0.94 -0.37 -5.37
C PHE A 71 -1.66 -1.62 -5.88
N LYS A 72 -1.23 -2.81 -5.45
CA LYS A 72 -1.85 -4.08 -5.82
C LYS A 72 -3.29 -4.19 -5.34
N GLN A 73 -3.58 -3.71 -4.12
CA GLN A 73 -4.95 -3.69 -3.61
C GLN A 73 -5.86 -2.79 -4.44
N LEU A 74 -5.39 -1.61 -4.80
CA LEU A 74 -6.12 -0.68 -5.67
C LEU A 74 -6.39 -1.26 -7.06
N LEU A 75 -5.40 -1.93 -7.67
CA LEU A 75 -5.59 -2.63 -8.96
C LEU A 75 -6.65 -3.74 -8.90
N GLY A 76 -6.87 -4.31 -7.73
CA GLY A 76 -7.90 -5.33 -7.53
C GLY A 76 -9.33 -4.76 -7.44
N VAL A 77 -9.50 -3.43 -7.48
CA VAL A 77 -10.80 -2.76 -7.47
C VAL A 77 -11.30 -2.53 -8.89
N SER A 78 -12.54 -2.90 -9.17
CA SER A 78 -13.13 -2.72 -10.50
C SER A 78 -13.16 -1.24 -10.93
N GLY A 79 -12.59 -0.95 -12.10
CA GLY A 79 -12.49 0.40 -12.66
C GLY A 79 -11.29 1.22 -12.15
N VAL A 80 -10.40 0.62 -11.35
CA VAL A 80 -9.14 1.24 -10.92
C VAL A 80 -7.98 0.61 -11.70
N GLY A 81 -7.48 1.33 -12.69
CA GLY A 81 -6.28 0.93 -13.43
C GLY A 81 -4.99 1.48 -12.81
N PRO A 82 -3.81 1.11 -13.35
CA PRO A 82 -2.52 1.54 -12.82
C PRO A 82 -2.36 3.05 -12.70
N LYS A 83 -2.85 3.81 -13.67
CA LYS A 83 -2.80 5.29 -13.66
C LYS A 83 -3.59 5.87 -12.49
N ALA A 84 -4.79 5.35 -12.23
CA ALA A 84 -5.63 5.77 -11.13
C ALA A 84 -4.99 5.40 -9.76
N ALA A 85 -4.44 4.19 -9.64
CA ALA A 85 -3.74 3.74 -8.45
C ALA A 85 -2.51 4.61 -8.14
N LEU A 86 -1.68 4.96 -9.15
CA LEU A 86 -0.56 5.88 -8.97
C LEU A 86 -1.03 7.28 -8.55
N ALA A 87 -2.12 7.80 -9.13
CA ALA A 87 -2.67 9.11 -8.77
C ALA A 87 -3.09 9.14 -7.29
N ILE A 88 -3.77 8.11 -6.81
CA ILE A 88 -4.15 7.99 -5.41
C ILE A 88 -2.92 7.95 -4.50
N LEU A 89 -1.95 7.07 -4.77
CA LEU A 89 -0.74 6.91 -3.96
C LEU A 89 0.25 8.09 -4.07
N SER A 90 0.02 9.01 -5.00
CA SER A 90 0.78 10.27 -5.09
C SER A 90 0.25 11.35 -4.14
N VAL A 91 -0.99 11.22 -3.65
CA VAL A 91 -1.62 12.18 -2.72
C VAL A 91 -1.92 11.58 -1.35
N THR A 92 -1.78 10.25 -1.21
CA THR A 92 -2.00 9.54 0.05
C THR A 92 -0.81 8.66 0.40
N THR A 93 -0.55 8.47 1.70
CA THR A 93 0.36 7.42 2.17
C THR A 93 -0.41 6.10 2.33
N PRO A 94 0.27 4.93 2.39
CA PRO A 94 -0.40 3.66 2.69
C PRO A 94 -1.28 3.72 3.95
N GLU A 95 -0.77 4.34 5.00
CA GLU A 95 -1.47 4.51 6.28
C GLU A 95 -2.74 5.37 6.12
N SER A 96 -2.61 6.51 5.42
CA SER A 96 -3.74 7.42 5.17
C SER A 96 -4.79 6.77 4.27
N LEU A 97 -4.37 5.97 3.27
CA LEU A 97 -5.28 5.19 2.44
C LEU A 97 -6.06 4.16 3.26
N ALA A 98 -5.37 3.40 4.13
CA ALA A 98 -6.01 2.43 5.00
C ALA A 98 -7.03 3.11 5.94
N MET A 99 -6.66 4.25 6.53
CA MET A 99 -7.57 5.05 7.35
C MET A 99 -8.80 5.52 6.58
N ALA A 100 -8.62 6.06 5.37
CA ALA A 100 -9.73 6.52 4.53
C ALA A 100 -10.69 5.37 4.20
N ILE A 101 -10.18 4.17 3.94
CA ILE A 101 -11.00 2.99 3.68
C ILE A 101 -11.80 2.59 4.94
N ILE A 102 -11.17 2.53 6.11
CA ILE A 102 -11.82 2.13 7.36
C ILE A 102 -12.90 3.13 7.77
N THR A 103 -12.57 4.41 7.78
CA THR A 103 -13.48 5.49 8.18
C THR A 103 -14.53 5.80 7.11
N GLY A 104 -14.32 5.38 5.86
CA GLY A 104 -15.19 5.71 4.74
C GLY A 104 -14.98 7.15 4.23
N ASP A 105 -13.79 7.69 4.37
CA ASP A 105 -13.47 9.06 3.93
C ASP A 105 -13.27 9.12 2.40
N GLU A 106 -14.36 9.38 1.69
CA GLU A 106 -14.34 9.57 0.23
C GLU A 106 -13.50 10.79 -0.19
N LYS A 107 -13.42 11.83 0.66
CA LYS A 107 -12.73 13.08 0.31
C LYS A 107 -11.23 12.87 0.19
N ALA A 108 -10.65 12.03 1.05
CA ALA A 108 -9.23 11.68 0.99
C ALA A 108 -8.85 11.07 -0.36
N LEU A 109 -9.75 10.30 -0.99
CA LEU A 109 -9.51 9.65 -2.28
C LEU A 109 -9.81 10.57 -3.47
N THR A 110 -10.87 11.37 -3.38
CA THR A 110 -11.27 12.27 -4.48
C THR A 110 -10.31 13.46 -4.68
N GLY A 111 -9.36 13.66 -3.77
CA GLY A 111 -8.24 14.58 -3.96
C GLY A 111 -7.27 14.15 -5.06
N ALA A 112 -7.28 12.88 -5.45
CA ALA A 112 -6.43 12.36 -6.52
C ALA A 112 -7.00 12.71 -7.90
N PRO A 113 -6.17 13.21 -8.85
CA PRO A 113 -6.61 13.54 -10.20
C PRO A 113 -7.27 12.34 -10.89
N GLY A 114 -8.47 12.56 -11.46
CA GLY A 114 -9.22 11.53 -12.18
C GLY A 114 -10.02 10.57 -11.29
N ILE A 115 -10.00 10.75 -9.96
CA ILE A 115 -10.78 9.94 -9.02
C ILE A 115 -12.05 10.70 -8.63
N GLY A 116 -13.15 10.29 -9.24
CA GLY A 116 -14.48 10.82 -8.89
C GLY A 116 -15.11 10.09 -7.70
N LYS A 117 -16.19 10.67 -7.17
CA LYS A 117 -16.92 10.13 -6.01
C LYS A 117 -17.33 8.66 -6.19
N LYS A 118 -17.79 8.26 -7.39
CA LYS A 118 -18.19 6.87 -7.68
C LYS A 118 -17.05 5.88 -7.55
N ILE A 119 -15.84 6.27 -8.01
CA ILE A 119 -14.64 5.40 -7.90
C ILE A 119 -14.19 5.35 -6.44
N ALA A 120 -14.17 6.49 -5.73
CA ALA A 120 -13.81 6.54 -4.31
C ALA A 120 -14.71 5.64 -3.46
N GLN A 121 -16.03 5.72 -3.64
CA GLN A 121 -17.00 4.85 -2.96
C GLN A 121 -16.76 3.37 -3.25
N ARG A 122 -16.50 3.03 -4.51
CA ARG A 122 -16.22 1.65 -4.91
C ARG A 122 -14.93 1.13 -4.26
N ILE A 123 -13.85 1.94 -4.25
CA ILE A 123 -12.60 1.58 -3.57
C ILE A 123 -12.85 1.26 -2.11
N ILE A 124 -13.56 2.14 -1.41
CA ILE A 124 -13.88 1.96 0.02
C ILE A 124 -14.68 0.67 0.23
N LEU A 125 -15.74 0.46 -0.54
CA LEU A 125 -16.61 -0.71 -0.40
C LEU A 125 -15.86 -2.01 -0.67
N GLU A 126 -15.23 -2.14 -1.85
CA GLU A 126 -14.58 -3.38 -2.27
C GLU A 126 -13.37 -3.74 -1.39
N LEU A 127 -12.60 -2.75 -0.92
CA LEU A 127 -11.46 -3.03 -0.05
C LEU A 127 -11.90 -3.37 1.38
N LYS A 128 -12.94 -2.75 1.92
CA LYS A 128 -13.54 -3.19 3.20
C LYS A 128 -14.05 -4.63 3.13
N ASP A 129 -14.74 -4.99 2.06
CA ASP A 129 -15.28 -6.34 1.87
C ASP A 129 -14.18 -7.39 1.74
N LYS A 130 -13.06 -7.08 1.07
CA LYS A 130 -11.91 -7.98 0.96
C LYS A 130 -11.32 -8.30 2.33
N VAL A 131 -11.07 -7.27 3.14
CA VAL A 131 -10.56 -7.45 4.50
C VAL A 131 -11.51 -8.27 5.36
N ALA A 132 -12.80 -8.01 5.29
CA ALA A 132 -13.81 -8.77 6.03
C ALA A 132 -13.83 -10.25 5.62
N LYS A 133 -13.72 -10.55 4.33
CA LYS A 133 -13.68 -11.93 3.80
C LYS A 133 -12.40 -12.67 4.18
N GLU A 134 -11.25 -12.02 4.10
CA GLU A 134 -9.97 -12.61 4.51
C GLU A 134 -9.95 -12.95 6.01
N GLN A 135 -10.59 -12.12 6.85
CA GLN A 135 -10.75 -12.42 8.28
C GLN A 135 -11.70 -13.60 8.54
N GLN A 136 -12.72 -13.81 7.71
CA GLN A 136 -13.68 -14.93 7.83
C GLN A 136 -13.14 -16.26 7.28
N SER A 137 -12.29 -16.22 6.25
CA SER A 137 -11.75 -17.43 5.61
C SER A 137 -10.65 -18.12 6.44
N ILE A 138 -10.10 -17.45 7.45
CA ILE A 138 -9.15 -18.04 8.39
C ILE A 138 -9.91 -18.49 9.64
N GLY A 139 -10.78 -19.48 9.46
CA GLY A 139 -11.35 -20.26 10.55
C GLY A 139 -10.25 -21.08 11.23
N LEU A 140 -9.49 -20.50 12.14
CA LEU A 140 -8.70 -21.23 13.11
C LEU A 140 -9.64 -21.68 14.23
N PRO A 141 -9.84 -23.01 14.45
CA PRO A 141 -10.47 -23.47 15.67
C PRO A 141 -9.48 -23.22 16.81
N GLY A 142 -9.70 -22.20 17.62
CA GLY A 142 -9.00 -22.10 18.89
C GLY A 142 -8.35 -20.77 19.26
N ALA A 143 -8.70 -19.65 18.65
CA ALA A 143 -8.42 -18.36 19.24
C ALA A 143 -9.72 -17.53 19.22
N ALA A 144 -10.57 -17.80 20.20
CA ALA A 144 -11.55 -16.83 20.66
C ALA A 144 -10.79 -15.65 21.27
N VAL A 145 -10.25 -14.77 20.42
CA VAL A 145 -10.04 -13.40 20.85
C VAL A 145 -11.44 -12.84 20.91
N GLY A 146 -11.94 -12.70 22.16
CA GLY A 146 -13.23 -12.15 22.40
C GLY A 146 -13.44 -10.92 21.53
N VAL A 147 -14.58 -10.88 20.85
CA VAL A 147 -15.08 -9.71 20.16
C VAL A 147 -15.34 -8.65 21.23
N ALA A 148 -14.27 -7.95 21.62
CA ALA A 148 -14.39 -6.64 22.23
C ALA A 148 -14.60 -5.69 21.04
N THR A 149 -15.84 -5.37 20.83
CA THR A 149 -16.29 -4.32 19.92
C THR A 149 -15.43 -3.07 20.12
N GLY A 150 -14.63 -2.69 19.11
CA GLY A 150 -14.17 -1.31 18.95
C GLY A 150 -12.86 -0.90 19.62
N GLY A 151 -11.86 -1.77 19.73
CA GLY A 151 -10.53 -1.35 20.20
C GLY A 151 -9.60 -0.91 19.07
N LYS A 152 -8.76 0.11 19.28
CA LYS A 152 -7.74 0.61 18.33
C LYS A 152 -6.88 -0.51 17.72
N ALA A 153 -6.64 -1.60 18.46
CA ALA A 153 -5.91 -2.78 17.97
C ALA A 153 -6.64 -3.49 16.82
N VAL A 154 -7.98 -3.64 16.92
CA VAL A 154 -8.80 -4.28 15.88
C VAL A 154 -8.84 -3.42 14.63
N GLU A 155 -8.99 -2.11 14.80
CA GLU A 155 -8.96 -1.15 13.69
C GLU A 155 -7.59 -1.11 13.03
N ALA A 156 -6.50 -1.15 13.81
CA ALA A 156 -5.14 -1.23 13.28
C ALA A 156 -4.89 -2.53 12.52
N ALA A 157 -5.37 -3.67 13.05
CA ALA A 157 -5.27 -4.95 12.35
C ALA A 157 -6.04 -4.94 11.03
N ALA A 158 -7.26 -4.38 11.01
CA ALA A 158 -8.04 -4.21 9.79
C ALA A 158 -7.31 -3.33 8.76
N ALA A 159 -6.71 -2.21 9.20
CA ALA A 159 -5.92 -1.33 8.34
C ALA A 159 -4.71 -2.05 7.71
N LEU A 160 -3.97 -2.82 8.49
CA LEU A 160 -2.84 -3.59 8.00
C LEU A 160 -3.27 -4.69 7.03
N GLY A 161 -4.45 -5.31 7.27
CA GLY A 161 -5.08 -6.24 6.33
C GLY A 161 -5.43 -5.58 4.99
N VAL A 162 -5.98 -4.34 5.00
CA VAL A 162 -6.21 -3.55 3.78
C VAL A 162 -4.92 -3.33 2.99
N LEU A 163 -3.78 -3.20 3.68
CA LEU A 163 -2.47 -3.05 3.04
C LEU A 163 -1.90 -4.36 2.49
N GLY A 164 -2.60 -5.49 2.71
CA GLY A 164 -2.22 -6.81 2.17
C GLY A 164 -1.27 -7.61 3.04
N TYR A 165 -1.11 -7.26 4.32
CA TYR A 165 -0.34 -8.05 5.27
C TYR A 165 -1.16 -9.23 5.80
N GLY A 166 -0.49 -10.38 5.99
CA GLY A 166 -1.12 -11.58 6.53
C GLY A 166 -1.37 -11.47 8.04
N ASN A 167 -2.40 -12.19 8.54
CA ASN A 167 -2.77 -12.13 9.97
C ASN A 167 -1.64 -12.51 10.92
N ALA A 168 -0.76 -13.43 10.54
CA ALA A 168 0.41 -13.80 11.34
C ALA A 168 1.39 -12.62 11.48
N GLU A 169 1.66 -11.91 10.38
CA GLU A 169 2.51 -10.73 10.34
C GLU A 169 1.90 -9.58 11.15
N ILE A 170 0.58 -9.37 11.00
CA ILE A 170 -0.18 -8.36 11.75
C ILE A 170 -0.10 -8.63 13.25
N SER A 171 -0.36 -9.87 13.66
CA SER A 171 -0.31 -10.26 15.08
C SER A 171 1.07 -10.07 15.70
N GLU A 172 2.13 -10.42 14.95
CA GLU A 172 3.51 -10.25 15.40
C GLU A 172 3.89 -8.75 15.46
N ALA A 173 3.47 -7.97 14.48
CA ALA A 173 3.75 -6.53 14.44
C ALA A 173 3.06 -5.75 15.56
N LEU A 174 1.82 -6.12 15.89
CA LEU A 174 1.06 -5.49 16.98
C LEU A 174 1.57 -5.92 18.37
N ARG A 175 2.28 -7.04 18.48
CA ARG A 175 2.82 -7.52 19.74
C ARG A 175 3.78 -6.49 20.36
N GLY A 176 3.49 -6.08 21.60
CA GLY A 176 4.31 -5.13 22.36
C GLY A 176 4.15 -3.66 21.94
N ILE A 177 3.09 -3.33 21.16
CA ILE A 177 2.67 -1.95 20.95
C ILE A 177 1.64 -1.59 22.02
N ASP A 178 1.86 -0.46 22.71
CA ASP A 178 0.92 0.04 23.74
C ASP A 178 -0.26 0.74 23.04
N VAL A 179 -1.26 -0.08 22.65
CA VAL A 179 -2.45 0.37 21.90
C VAL A 179 -3.35 1.32 22.68
N GLU A 180 -3.24 1.35 24.01
CA GLU A 180 -4.06 2.23 24.86
C GLU A 180 -3.57 3.68 24.80
N LYS A 181 -2.24 3.89 24.78
CA LYS A 181 -1.62 5.21 24.82
C LYS A 181 -1.43 5.87 23.46
N LEU A 182 -1.45 5.08 22.40
CA LEU A 182 -1.17 5.54 21.06
C LEU A 182 -2.45 5.86 20.27
N THR A 183 -2.32 6.74 19.28
CA THR A 183 -3.36 6.94 18.28
C THR A 183 -3.37 5.77 17.28
N LEU A 184 -4.50 5.55 16.60
CA LEU A 184 -4.62 4.50 15.59
C LEU A 184 -3.55 4.63 14.50
N GLU A 185 -3.29 5.86 14.05
CA GLU A 185 -2.25 6.15 13.04
C GLU A 185 -0.85 5.77 13.55
N GLU A 186 -0.53 6.07 14.80
CA GLU A 186 0.76 5.70 15.41
C GLU A 186 0.92 4.19 15.55
N ILE A 187 -0.14 3.47 15.91
CA ILE A 187 -0.15 2.01 15.99
C ILE A 187 0.15 1.42 14.61
N ILE A 188 -0.57 1.85 13.57
CA ILE A 188 -0.34 1.39 12.19
C ILE A 188 1.09 1.69 11.75
N ARG A 189 1.58 2.92 11.98
CA ARG A 189 2.94 3.33 11.62
C ARG A 189 4.02 2.50 12.32
N GLN A 190 3.86 2.23 13.61
CA GLN A 190 4.80 1.40 14.38
C GLN A 190 4.79 -0.05 13.91
N SER A 191 3.61 -0.60 13.62
CA SER A 191 3.45 -1.95 13.07
C SER A 191 4.16 -2.09 11.72
N LEU A 192 3.95 -1.15 10.81
CA LEU A 192 4.60 -1.15 9.50
C LEU A 192 6.13 -1.07 9.61
N ARG A 193 6.67 -0.28 10.54
CA ARG A 193 8.11 -0.23 10.78
C ARG A 193 8.70 -1.57 11.24
N LYS A 194 7.94 -2.37 12.00
CA LYS A 194 8.37 -3.70 12.42
C LYS A 194 8.35 -4.72 11.28
N MET A 195 7.42 -4.58 10.33
CA MET A 195 7.27 -5.46 9.17
C MET A 195 8.29 -5.20 8.05
N VAL A 196 8.94 -4.04 8.05
CA VAL A 196 9.93 -3.60 7.03
C VAL A 196 11.37 -4.02 7.38
N LYS A 197 11.55 -5.02 8.23
CA LYS A 197 12.89 -5.57 8.49
C LYS A 197 13.32 -6.58 7.45
#